data_ddbc175eb6c1e63067f6f4899ffe4d8e
#
_entry.id   ddbc175eb6c1e63067f6f4899ffe4d8e
#
_cell.length_a   1.000
_cell.length_b   1.000
_cell.length_c   1.000
_cell.angle_alpha   90.00
_cell.angle_beta   90.00
_cell.angle_gamma   90.00
#
_symmetry.space_group_name_H-M   'P 1'
#
loop_
_entity.id
_entity.type
_entity.pdbx_description
1 polymer ?
#
loop_
_entity_poly.entity_id
_entity_poly.type
_entity_poly.pdbx_seq_one_letter_code
_entity_poly.pdbx_strand_id
1 'polypeptide(L)'
;MHNLDTNFRKILPICKDLLKDYLLEDNNVRFYPNPTKMSDLEVITISVMAEYTSISSENWLFNKLETGYKTEFPHLISRPRFNIRRRRLTDYINEISVQLAGKLSAPNEALIIDSAPLPICENSRRFRAKVCKEDMEVQPSSAYCASHKKWYYGFKLQLVITEKGFPVASGIIAPNAMTFMP
;
A
#
# COMPACT_ATOMS: atom_id res chain seq x y z
N MET A 1 -21.39 -2.50 -9.29
CA MET A 1 -20.60 -3.76 -9.48
C MET A 1 -19.32 -3.38 -10.20
N HIS A 2 -18.16 -3.51 -9.53
CA HIS A 2 -16.88 -3.09 -10.11
C HIS A 2 -16.50 -4.05 -11.25
N ASN A 3 -16.41 -3.54 -12.47
CA ASN A 3 -15.88 -4.31 -13.60
C ASN A 3 -14.33 -4.31 -13.48
N LEU A 4 -13.77 -5.43 -13.04
CA LEU A 4 -12.33 -5.55 -12.78
C LEU A 4 -11.50 -5.39 -14.05
N ASP A 5 -11.95 -5.92 -15.19
CA ASP A 5 -11.27 -5.76 -16.49
C ASP A 5 -11.22 -4.29 -16.91
N THR A 6 -12.36 -3.60 -16.86
CA THR A 6 -12.41 -2.18 -17.21
C THR A 6 -11.50 -1.32 -16.32
N ASN A 7 -11.48 -1.60 -15.03
CA ASN A 7 -10.60 -0.87 -14.09
C ASN A 7 -9.13 -1.21 -14.35
N PHE A 8 -8.80 -2.48 -14.59
CA PHE A 8 -7.44 -2.89 -14.93
C PHE A 8 -6.93 -2.16 -16.18
N ARG A 9 -7.72 -2.15 -17.26
CA ARG A 9 -7.37 -1.47 -18.52
C ARG A 9 -7.20 0.03 -18.38
N LYS A 10 -7.90 0.67 -17.45
CA LYS A 10 -7.74 2.10 -17.14
C LYS A 10 -6.50 2.39 -16.31
N ILE A 11 -6.18 1.53 -15.35
CA ILE A 11 -5.08 1.74 -14.39
C ILE A 11 -3.73 1.34 -14.99
N LEU A 12 -3.70 0.30 -15.84
CA LEU A 12 -2.46 -0.20 -16.46
C LEU A 12 -1.63 0.90 -17.16
N PRO A 13 -2.19 1.72 -18.06
CA PRO A 13 -1.41 2.77 -18.73
C PRO A 13 -0.93 3.83 -17.75
N ILE A 14 -1.67 4.12 -16.69
CA ILE A 14 -1.27 5.08 -15.65
C ILE A 14 -0.06 4.52 -14.88
N CYS A 15 -0.12 3.26 -14.43
CA CYS A 15 1.01 2.61 -13.77
C CYS A 15 2.23 2.55 -14.70
N LYS A 16 2.03 2.26 -15.98
CA LYS A 16 3.11 2.21 -16.97
C LYS A 16 3.78 3.57 -17.16
N ASP A 17 3.02 4.66 -17.24
CA ASP A 17 3.56 6.02 -17.34
C ASP A 17 4.36 6.42 -16.10
N LEU A 18 3.81 6.14 -14.91
CA LEU A 18 4.46 6.48 -13.64
C LEU A 18 5.73 5.67 -13.37
N LEU A 19 5.81 4.45 -13.88
CA LEU A 19 6.96 3.56 -13.68
C LEU A 19 7.88 3.45 -14.92
N LYS A 20 7.71 4.28 -15.94
CA LYS A 20 8.43 4.17 -17.23
C LYS A 20 9.94 4.08 -17.06
N ASP A 21 10.51 4.80 -16.09
CA ASP A 21 11.96 4.86 -15.85
C ASP A 21 12.50 3.61 -15.12
N TYR A 22 11.62 2.76 -14.60
CA TYR A 22 11.95 1.51 -13.89
C TYR A 22 11.65 0.26 -14.71
N LEU A 23 10.84 0.38 -15.78
CA LEU A 23 10.38 -0.77 -16.57
C LEU A 23 11.36 -1.14 -17.67
N LEU A 24 11.64 -2.42 -17.79
CA LEU A 24 12.31 -3.04 -18.93
C LEU A 24 11.33 -3.22 -20.11
N GLU A 25 11.82 -3.60 -21.27
CA GLU A 25 11.01 -3.83 -22.49
C GLU A 25 9.88 -4.86 -22.29
N ASP A 26 10.10 -5.85 -21.44
CA ASP A 26 9.13 -6.88 -21.08
C ASP A 26 8.13 -6.49 -19.99
N ASN A 27 8.06 -5.20 -19.61
CA ASN A 27 7.26 -4.64 -18.54
C ASN A 27 7.54 -5.23 -17.15
N ASN A 28 8.74 -5.75 -16.94
CA ASN A 28 9.25 -6.11 -15.61
C ASN A 28 10.18 -5.01 -15.09
N VAL A 29 10.32 -4.89 -13.78
CA VAL A 29 11.23 -3.93 -13.12
C VAL A 29 12.62 -4.51 -12.90
N ARG A 30 12.82 -5.79 -13.24
CA ARG A 30 14.10 -6.48 -13.13
C ARG A 30 14.16 -7.62 -14.14
N PHE A 31 15.38 -8.05 -14.44
CA PHE A 31 15.62 -9.19 -15.31
C PHE A 31 15.17 -10.50 -14.64
N TYR A 32 14.46 -11.33 -15.40
CA TYR A 32 14.11 -12.70 -15.04
C TYR A 32 14.75 -13.66 -16.05
N PRO A 33 15.53 -14.68 -15.59
CA PRO A 33 16.16 -15.65 -16.49
C PRO A 33 15.18 -16.42 -17.36
N ASN A 34 13.98 -16.66 -16.86
CA ASN A 34 12.88 -17.29 -17.59
C ASN A 34 11.75 -16.29 -17.81
N PRO A 35 11.09 -16.30 -18.97
CA PRO A 35 9.92 -15.44 -19.21
C PRO A 35 8.87 -15.60 -18.12
N THR A 36 8.42 -14.48 -17.59
CA THR A 36 7.39 -14.48 -16.56
C THR A 36 6.00 -14.65 -17.20
N LYS A 37 5.17 -15.52 -16.63
CA LYS A 37 3.79 -15.70 -17.10
C LYS A 37 2.97 -14.40 -17.00
N MET A 38 3.28 -13.58 -16.00
CA MET A 38 2.67 -12.29 -15.70
C MET A 38 3.78 -11.28 -15.45
N SER A 39 3.74 -10.11 -16.04
CA SER A 39 4.76 -9.06 -15.83
C SER A 39 4.66 -8.43 -14.45
N ASP A 40 5.74 -7.76 -14.00
CA ASP A 40 5.70 -7.00 -12.74
C ASP A 40 4.71 -5.84 -12.81
N LEU A 41 4.59 -5.19 -13.98
CA LEU A 41 3.61 -4.14 -14.20
C LEU A 41 2.17 -4.64 -14.01
N GLU A 42 1.83 -5.84 -14.49
CA GLU A 42 0.50 -6.43 -14.27
C GLU A 42 0.25 -6.73 -12.78
N VAL A 43 1.24 -7.24 -12.05
CA VAL A 43 1.16 -7.48 -10.60
C VAL A 43 0.91 -6.17 -9.85
N ILE A 44 1.66 -5.12 -10.18
CA ILE A 44 1.48 -3.79 -9.59
C ILE A 44 0.09 -3.25 -9.93
N THR A 45 -0.33 -3.34 -11.19
CA THR A 45 -1.63 -2.85 -11.64
C THR A 45 -2.79 -3.53 -10.92
N ILE A 46 -2.75 -4.85 -10.74
CA ILE A 46 -3.78 -5.58 -9.98
C ILE A 46 -3.77 -5.14 -8.51
N SER A 47 -2.60 -4.88 -7.92
CA SER A 47 -2.49 -4.41 -6.55
C SER A 47 -3.13 -3.02 -6.38
N VAL A 48 -2.80 -2.07 -7.26
CA VAL A 48 -3.39 -0.72 -7.27
C VAL A 48 -4.89 -0.77 -7.56
N MET A 49 -5.32 -1.64 -8.48
CA MET A 49 -6.74 -1.86 -8.77
C MET A 49 -7.51 -2.37 -7.56
N ALA A 50 -6.92 -3.27 -6.77
CA ALA A 50 -7.54 -3.78 -5.54
C ALA A 50 -7.77 -2.66 -4.52
N GLU A 51 -6.77 -1.80 -4.32
CA GLU A 51 -6.89 -0.61 -3.46
C GLU A 51 -7.95 0.37 -3.99
N TYR A 52 -7.90 0.71 -5.28
CA TYR A 52 -8.87 1.60 -5.94
C TYR A 52 -10.31 1.10 -5.80
N THR A 53 -10.52 -0.21 -5.87
CA THR A 53 -11.85 -0.82 -5.73
C THR A 53 -12.22 -1.19 -4.29
N SER A 54 -11.38 -0.83 -3.31
CA SER A 54 -11.54 -1.15 -1.89
C SER A 54 -11.68 -2.65 -1.60
N ILE A 55 -11.00 -3.48 -2.40
CA ILE A 55 -10.98 -4.93 -2.22
C ILE A 55 -9.84 -5.29 -1.27
N SER A 56 -10.15 -5.47 0.01
CA SER A 56 -9.17 -5.82 1.05
C SER A 56 -8.80 -7.30 1.09
N SER A 57 -9.61 -8.18 0.49
CA SER A 57 -9.38 -9.62 0.51
C SER A 57 -8.75 -10.13 -0.79
N GLU A 58 -7.46 -10.47 -0.76
CA GLU A 58 -6.79 -11.14 -1.88
C GLU A 58 -7.49 -12.45 -2.29
N ASN A 59 -8.02 -13.18 -1.32
CA ASN A 59 -8.72 -14.44 -1.59
C ASN A 59 -9.98 -14.21 -2.43
N TRP A 60 -10.74 -13.18 -2.07
CA TRP A 60 -11.93 -12.80 -2.82
C TRP A 60 -11.58 -12.29 -4.22
N LEU A 61 -10.54 -11.44 -4.33
CA LEU A 61 -10.06 -10.91 -5.60
C LEU A 61 -9.66 -12.04 -6.56
N PHE A 62 -8.81 -12.97 -6.11
CA PHE A 62 -8.34 -14.08 -6.94
C PHE A 62 -9.48 -15.02 -7.36
N ASN A 63 -10.39 -15.35 -6.45
CA ASN A 63 -11.56 -16.13 -6.79
C ASN A 63 -12.39 -15.45 -7.87
N LYS A 64 -12.59 -14.13 -7.78
CA LYS A 64 -13.29 -13.36 -8.82
C LYS A 64 -12.56 -13.34 -10.16
N LEU A 65 -11.23 -13.14 -10.16
CA LEU A 65 -10.43 -13.14 -11.38
C LEU A 65 -10.44 -14.52 -12.05
N GLU A 66 -10.33 -15.61 -11.29
CA GLU A 66 -10.30 -16.98 -11.80
C GLU A 66 -11.66 -17.46 -12.32
N THR A 67 -12.76 -17.04 -11.70
CA THR A 67 -14.11 -17.51 -12.08
C THR A 67 -14.81 -16.60 -13.05
N GLY A 68 -14.68 -15.28 -12.90
CA GLY A 68 -15.46 -14.30 -13.67
C GLY A 68 -14.69 -13.56 -14.76
N TYR A 69 -13.34 -13.65 -14.77
CA TYR A 69 -12.49 -12.89 -15.68
C TYR A 69 -11.31 -13.72 -16.23
N LYS A 70 -11.51 -15.02 -16.35
CA LYS A 70 -10.47 -15.95 -16.81
C LYS A 70 -9.97 -15.66 -18.22
N THR A 71 -10.86 -15.20 -19.08
CA THR A 71 -10.56 -14.82 -20.47
C THR A 71 -9.78 -13.53 -20.57
N GLU A 72 -10.06 -12.59 -19.69
CA GLU A 72 -9.43 -11.27 -19.64
C GLU A 72 -8.05 -11.32 -18.97
N PHE A 73 -7.84 -12.29 -18.07
CA PHE A 73 -6.58 -12.50 -17.35
C PHE A 73 -5.98 -13.89 -17.63
N PRO A 74 -5.64 -14.23 -18.89
CA PRO A 74 -5.15 -15.58 -19.26
C PRO A 74 -3.81 -15.92 -18.63
N HIS A 75 -3.03 -14.91 -18.24
CA HIS A 75 -1.71 -15.04 -17.64
C HIS A 75 -1.71 -14.94 -16.12
N LEU A 76 -2.88 -14.98 -15.49
CA LEU A 76 -2.97 -14.90 -14.04
C LEU A 76 -2.15 -16.01 -13.37
N ILE A 77 -1.31 -15.61 -12.43
CA ILE A 77 -0.51 -16.52 -11.60
C ILE A 77 -1.30 -16.90 -10.35
N SER A 78 -0.89 -17.96 -9.67
CA SER A 78 -1.56 -18.37 -8.43
C SER A 78 -1.41 -17.31 -7.33
N ARG A 79 -2.41 -17.17 -6.46
CA ARG A 79 -2.42 -16.23 -5.35
C ARG A 79 -1.14 -16.24 -4.48
N PRO A 80 -0.56 -17.40 -4.07
CA PRO A 80 0.68 -17.40 -3.32
C PRO A 80 1.86 -16.77 -4.07
N ARG A 81 1.98 -17.06 -5.38
CA ARG A 81 3.03 -16.45 -6.22
C ARG A 81 2.82 -14.95 -6.39
N PHE A 82 1.58 -14.51 -6.56
CA PHE A 82 1.22 -13.10 -6.62
C PHE A 82 1.64 -12.37 -5.34
N ASN A 83 1.27 -12.91 -4.17
CA ASN A 83 1.60 -12.33 -2.87
C ASN A 83 3.11 -12.18 -2.66
N ILE A 84 3.90 -13.21 -3.01
CA ILE A 84 5.36 -13.14 -2.94
C ILE A 84 5.92 -12.05 -3.87
N ARG A 85 5.42 -11.96 -5.11
CA ARG A 85 5.87 -10.93 -6.06
C ARG A 85 5.44 -9.53 -5.61
N ARG A 86 4.18 -9.35 -5.20
CA ARG A 86 3.65 -8.08 -4.69
C ARG A 86 4.52 -7.52 -3.56
N ARG A 87 4.90 -8.36 -2.58
CA ARG A 87 5.79 -7.94 -1.49
C ARG A 87 7.14 -7.43 -1.98
N ARG A 88 7.70 -8.06 -3.01
CA ARG A 88 8.97 -7.63 -3.60
C ARG A 88 8.85 -6.36 -4.45
N LEU A 89 7.63 -5.99 -4.83
CA LEU A 89 7.31 -4.84 -5.65
C LEU A 89 6.72 -3.68 -4.82
N THR A 90 6.73 -3.78 -3.48
CA THR A 90 6.16 -2.79 -2.58
C THR A 90 6.75 -1.39 -2.81
N ASP A 91 8.06 -1.29 -3.03
CA ASP A 91 8.73 -0.01 -3.25
C ASP A 91 8.22 0.69 -4.52
N TYR A 92 7.97 -0.05 -5.59
CA TYR A 92 7.40 0.50 -6.84
C TYR A 92 5.93 0.88 -6.69
N ILE A 93 5.17 0.16 -5.86
CA ILE A 93 3.78 0.54 -5.53
C ILE A 93 3.76 1.84 -4.72
N ASN A 94 4.69 1.98 -3.77
CA ASN A 94 4.86 3.20 -3.00
C ASN A 94 5.30 4.38 -3.88
N GLU A 95 6.20 4.14 -4.83
CA GLU A 95 6.65 5.14 -5.80
C GLU A 95 5.48 5.71 -6.62
N ILE A 96 4.53 4.87 -7.05
CA ILE A 96 3.29 5.32 -7.71
C ILE A 96 2.53 6.31 -6.81
N SER A 97 2.40 6.00 -5.53
CA SER A 97 1.69 6.86 -4.58
C SER A 97 2.40 8.21 -4.42
N VAL A 98 3.73 8.22 -4.32
CA VAL A 98 4.54 9.45 -4.21
C VAL A 98 4.40 10.30 -5.47
N GLN A 99 4.53 9.70 -6.65
CA GLN A 99 4.41 10.43 -7.91
C GLN A 99 3.00 10.98 -8.14
N LEU A 100 1.96 10.22 -7.77
CA LEU A 100 0.57 10.70 -7.82
C LEU A 100 0.36 11.88 -6.87
N ALA A 101 0.85 11.77 -5.64
CA ALA A 101 0.80 12.86 -4.67
C ALA A 101 1.48 14.13 -5.24
N GLY A 102 2.68 14.00 -5.81
CA GLY A 102 3.40 15.11 -6.43
C GLY A 102 2.67 15.74 -7.62
N LYS A 103 1.98 14.93 -8.45
CA LYS A 103 1.17 15.43 -9.58
C LYS A 103 -0.13 16.13 -9.13
N LEU A 104 -0.67 15.74 -7.98
CA LEU A 104 -1.94 16.27 -7.44
C LEU A 104 -1.75 17.45 -6.49
N SER A 105 -0.56 17.60 -5.92
CA SER A 105 -0.22 18.71 -5.02
C SER A 105 0.17 19.95 -5.82
N ALA A 106 -0.41 21.10 -5.47
CA ALA A 106 0.02 22.36 -6.05
C ALA A 106 1.30 22.89 -5.36
N PRO A 107 2.20 23.56 -6.08
CA PRO A 107 3.33 24.25 -5.44
C PRO A 107 2.78 25.29 -4.44
N ASN A 108 3.31 25.28 -3.22
CA ASN A 108 2.90 26.14 -2.09
C ASN A 108 1.50 25.84 -1.51
N GLU A 109 0.94 24.64 -1.72
CA GLU A 109 -0.27 24.22 -1.03
C GLU A 109 0.03 23.98 0.46
N ALA A 110 -0.84 24.43 1.35
CA ALA A 110 -0.69 24.16 2.77
C ALA A 110 -0.87 22.68 3.07
N LEU A 111 -0.04 22.15 3.96
CA LEU A 111 -0.07 20.76 4.38
C LEU A 111 -0.69 20.64 5.77
N ILE A 112 -1.58 19.67 5.93
CA ILE A 112 -2.20 19.32 7.19
C ILE A 112 -1.56 18.03 7.67
N ILE A 113 -1.04 18.05 8.90
CA ILE A 113 -0.46 16.88 9.55
C ILE A 113 -1.43 16.41 10.62
N ASP A 114 -1.84 15.16 10.55
CA ASP A 114 -2.65 14.51 11.57
C ASP A 114 -2.02 13.19 12.00
N SER A 115 -2.40 12.72 13.16
CA SER A 115 -1.93 11.46 13.69
C SER A 115 -3.03 10.65 14.35
N ALA A 116 -3.06 9.36 14.05
CA ALA A 116 -4.03 8.42 14.58
C ALA A 116 -3.34 7.27 15.32
N PRO A 117 -3.96 6.72 16.38
CA PRO A 117 -3.47 5.52 17.02
C PRO A 117 -3.55 4.33 16.08
N LEU A 118 -2.48 3.52 16.03
CA LEU A 118 -2.43 2.27 15.29
C LEU A 118 -2.24 1.11 16.31
N PRO A 119 -3.32 0.63 16.93
CA PRO A 119 -3.24 -0.39 17.96
C PRO A 119 -2.89 -1.77 17.38
N ILE A 120 -1.91 -2.44 17.96
CA ILE A 120 -1.63 -3.87 17.72
C ILE A 120 -2.58 -4.71 18.55
N CYS A 121 -2.77 -4.32 19.81
CA CYS A 121 -3.64 -5.02 20.74
C CYS A 121 -4.08 -4.09 21.88
N GLU A 122 -5.01 -4.59 22.70
CA GLU A 122 -5.35 -3.94 23.96
C GLU A 122 -4.14 -3.91 24.91
N ASN A 123 -4.02 -2.86 25.70
CA ASN A 123 -2.87 -2.65 26.60
C ASN A 123 -2.67 -3.82 27.59
N SER A 124 -3.73 -4.48 28.03
CA SER A 124 -3.68 -5.67 28.88
C SER A 124 -2.95 -6.86 28.23
N ARG A 125 -2.89 -6.91 26.89
CA ARG A 125 -2.27 -8.01 26.11
C ARG A 125 -0.85 -7.67 25.64
N ARG A 126 -0.30 -6.51 25.97
CA ARG A 126 1.00 -6.02 25.49
C ARG A 126 2.17 -6.99 25.69
N PHE A 127 2.17 -7.75 26.78
CA PHE A 127 3.24 -8.71 27.10
C PHE A 127 3.26 -9.93 26.15
N ARG A 128 2.15 -10.22 25.49
CA ARG A 128 2.01 -11.32 24.53
C ARG A 128 2.26 -10.88 23.08
N ALA A 129 2.27 -9.59 22.82
CA ALA A 129 2.50 -9.04 21.48
C ALA A 129 3.95 -9.30 21.06
N LYS A 130 4.15 -9.85 19.87
CA LYS A 130 5.47 -10.12 19.28
C LYS A 130 5.78 -9.25 18.04
N VAL A 131 4.82 -8.43 17.62
CA VAL A 131 4.92 -7.62 16.40
C VAL A 131 5.97 -6.54 16.60
N CYS A 132 6.93 -6.44 15.66
CA CYS A 132 7.98 -5.42 15.59
C CYS A 132 8.79 -5.22 16.88
N LYS A 133 8.92 -6.25 17.72
CA LYS A 133 9.77 -6.17 18.94
C LYS A 133 11.26 -6.16 18.64
N GLU A 134 11.63 -6.68 17.47
CA GLU A 134 13.03 -6.79 17.03
C GLU A 134 13.47 -5.56 16.22
N ASP A 135 12.53 -4.67 15.88
CA ASP A 135 12.83 -3.44 15.17
C ASP A 135 13.45 -2.42 16.17
N MET A 136 14.68 -2.01 15.86
CA MET A 136 15.43 -1.09 16.73
C MET A 136 15.01 0.37 16.52
N GLU A 137 14.42 0.70 15.37
CA GLU A 137 14.08 2.09 15.01
C GLU A 137 12.70 2.49 15.51
N VAL A 138 11.71 1.63 15.34
CA VAL A 138 10.33 1.91 15.72
C VAL A 138 9.74 0.76 16.52
N GLN A 139 9.70 0.90 17.83
CA GLN A 139 9.12 -0.10 18.73
C GLN A 139 7.71 0.27 19.18
N PRO A 140 6.78 -0.70 19.24
CA PRO A 140 5.46 -0.46 19.81
C PRO A 140 5.54 -0.20 21.31
N SER A 141 4.76 0.74 21.79
CA SER A 141 4.68 1.05 23.23
C SER A 141 3.24 1.32 23.67
N SER A 142 3.04 1.46 24.98
CA SER A 142 1.72 1.81 25.53
C SER A 142 1.53 3.32 25.44
N ALA A 143 0.36 3.74 24.93
CA ALA A 143 -0.03 5.14 24.89
C ALA A 143 -1.53 5.32 25.16
N TYR A 144 -1.90 6.53 25.54
CA TYR A 144 -3.28 6.92 25.77
C TYR A 144 -3.81 7.71 24.56
N CYS A 145 -4.93 7.24 24.00
CA CYS A 145 -5.66 7.98 22.97
C CYS A 145 -6.75 8.81 23.63
N ALA A 146 -6.58 10.13 23.65
CA ALA A 146 -7.51 11.06 24.33
C ALA A 146 -8.88 11.08 23.64
N SER A 147 -8.93 11.01 22.31
CA SER A 147 -10.20 11.03 21.54
C SER A 147 -11.05 9.78 21.81
N HIS A 148 -10.42 8.64 21.99
CA HIS A 148 -11.12 7.39 22.34
C HIS A 148 -11.14 7.07 23.84
N LYS A 149 -10.52 7.92 24.67
CA LYS A 149 -10.39 7.74 26.14
C LYS A 149 -9.90 6.34 26.52
N LYS A 150 -8.95 5.80 25.76
CA LYS A 150 -8.52 4.39 25.88
C LYS A 150 -6.98 4.27 25.80
N TRP A 151 -6.43 3.40 26.64
CA TRP A 151 -5.06 2.95 26.52
C TRP A 151 -4.95 1.87 25.44
N TYR A 152 -3.93 1.96 24.61
CA TYR A 152 -3.60 0.95 23.58
C TYR A 152 -2.11 0.62 23.62
N TYR A 153 -1.75 -0.50 23.05
CA TYR A 153 -0.37 -0.89 22.79
C TYR A 153 -0.18 -0.99 21.27
N GLY A 154 0.76 -0.26 20.72
CA GLY A 154 0.95 -0.21 19.27
C GLY A 154 1.84 0.95 18.83
N PHE A 155 1.47 1.58 17.74
CA PHE A 155 2.15 2.69 17.08
C PHE A 155 1.22 3.90 16.94
N LYS A 156 1.79 4.98 16.43
CA LYS A 156 1.06 6.14 15.93
C LYS A 156 1.30 6.24 14.42
N LEU A 157 0.24 6.30 13.65
CA LEU A 157 0.29 6.65 12.23
C LEU A 157 0.30 8.18 12.12
N GLN A 158 1.28 8.72 11.42
CA GLN A 158 1.26 10.11 10.95
C GLN A 158 0.85 10.14 9.49
N LEU A 159 0.00 11.08 9.13
CA LEU A 159 -0.45 11.32 7.77
C LEU A 159 -0.32 12.80 7.46
N VAL A 160 0.33 13.11 6.35
CA VAL A 160 0.42 14.45 5.79
C VAL A 160 -0.46 14.50 4.57
N ILE A 161 -1.42 15.41 4.56
CA ILE A 161 -2.36 15.60 3.46
C ILE A 161 -2.32 17.05 2.97
N THR A 162 -2.67 17.27 1.72
CA THR A 162 -2.92 18.62 1.19
C THR A 162 -4.25 19.15 1.71
N GLU A 163 -4.51 20.46 1.54
CA GLU A 163 -5.82 21.06 1.85
C GLU A 163 -6.97 20.38 1.09
N LYS A 164 -6.70 19.83 -0.07
CA LYS A 164 -7.67 19.07 -0.88
C LYS A 164 -7.89 17.63 -0.41
N GLY A 165 -7.16 17.20 0.63
CA GLY A 165 -7.26 15.86 1.19
C GLY A 165 -6.42 14.78 0.48
N PHE A 166 -5.49 15.16 -0.41
CA PHE A 166 -4.59 14.19 -1.02
C PHE A 166 -3.44 13.82 -0.07
N PRO A 167 -3.18 12.53 0.19
CA PRO A 167 -2.06 12.10 1.01
C PRO A 167 -0.74 12.36 0.28
N VAL A 168 0.18 13.06 0.95
CA VAL A 168 1.52 13.38 0.44
C VAL A 168 2.57 12.48 1.06
N ALA A 169 2.45 12.23 2.35
CA ALA A 169 3.37 11.38 3.09
C ALA A 169 2.65 10.66 4.24
N SER A 170 3.17 9.52 4.62
CA SER A 170 2.73 8.79 5.79
C SER A 170 3.92 8.13 6.49
N GLY A 171 3.82 7.97 7.80
CA GLY A 171 4.85 7.30 8.58
C GLY A 171 4.27 6.62 9.81
N ILE A 172 4.92 5.56 10.25
CA ILE A 172 4.62 4.87 11.50
C ILE A 172 5.70 5.26 12.50
N ILE A 173 5.31 5.79 13.63
CA ILE A 173 6.22 6.23 14.69
C ILE A 173 5.85 5.59 16.03
N ALA A 174 6.77 5.67 16.98
CA ALA A 174 6.48 5.26 18.34
C ALA A 174 5.33 6.12 18.92
N PRO A 175 4.40 5.56 19.70
CA PRO A 175 3.21 6.29 20.15
C PRO A 175 3.52 7.55 20.96
N ASN A 176 4.64 7.54 21.68
CA ASN A 176 5.07 8.65 22.51
C ASN A 176 5.99 9.64 21.79
N ALA A 177 6.33 9.36 20.52
CA ALA A 177 7.13 10.29 19.73
C ALA A 177 6.34 11.58 19.47
N MET A 178 7.04 12.72 19.53
CA MET A 178 6.47 13.98 19.09
C MET A 178 6.16 13.91 17.61
N THR A 179 5.11 14.61 17.18
CA THR A 179 4.77 14.74 15.76
C THR A 179 5.95 15.42 15.06
N PHE A 180 6.60 14.71 14.14
CA PHE A 180 7.66 15.30 13.33
C PHE A 180 7.06 16.41 12.49
N MET A 181 7.60 17.61 12.61
CA MET A 181 7.50 18.58 11.53
C MET A 181 8.66 18.30 10.56
N PRO A 182 8.41 18.19 9.26
CA PRO A 182 9.46 18.10 8.27
C PRO A 182 10.29 19.36 8.21
#